data_f196378d50a6d0c392f55e1be0f9455b
#
_entry.id   f196378d50a6d0c392f55e1be0f9455b
#
_cell.length_a   1.000
_cell.length_b   1.000
_cell.length_c   1.000
_cell.angle_alpha   90.00
_cell.angle_beta   90.00
_cell.angle_gamma   90.00
#
_symmetry.space_group_name_H-M   'P 1'
#
loop_
_entity.id
_entity.type
_entity.pdbx_description
1 polymer ?
#
loop_
_entity_poly.entity_id
_entity_poly.type
_entity_poly.pdbx_seq_one_letter_code
_entity_poly.pdbx_strand_id
1 'polypeptide(L)'
;EKYLSGNTTAEENATLRSYMEEGDAARAFDEYASEKWQNAGTEMPAGQKDRIRKKLLSGIKAQRRPQFPRILRWTAAAAIIAVALTTGYFAGKGPEAQVNVFECIAANGQKSTVTLPDGTKVMLNSGSSLRYASDYNVKNRGIELNGEAYFEVARNEEIPFIVSAKQMKVEVLGTKFNVRAYSSEPEIVATLVEGSVKAIADGKEMIIKPAEEVRYDRRNGEMRKLEAPNRSHL
;
A
#
# COMPACT_ATOMS: atom_id res chain seq x y z
N GLU A 1 -9.57 -70.06 -9.37
CA GLU A 1 -9.31 -70.86 -10.56
C GLU A 1 -10.04 -70.31 -11.79
N LYS A 2 -11.36 -70.06 -11.79
CA LYS A 2 -12.11 -69.50 -12.91
C LYS A 2 -11.56 -68.20 -13.48
N TYR A 3 -11.03 -67.32 -12.64
CA TYR A 3 -10.42 -66.08 -13.06
C TYR A 3 -9.11 -66.26 -13.80
N LEU A 4 -8.25 -67.09 -13.26
CA LEU A 4 -6.94 -67.45 -13.89
C LEU A 4 -7.09 -68.21 -15.21
N SER A 5 -8.18 -68.98 -15.38
CA SER A 5 -8.52 -69.65 -16.61
C SER A 5 -9.24 -68.78 -17.64
N GLY A 6 -9.63 -67.59 -17.31
CA GLY A 6 -10.32 -66.66 -18.18
C GLY A 6 -11.80 -66.93 -18.40
N ASN A 7 -12.43 -67.74 -17.56
CA ASN A 7 -13.82 -68.20 -17.68
C ASN A 7 -14.76 -67.57 -16.69
N THR A 8 -14.51 -66.29 -16.28
CA THR A 8 -15.34 -65.53 -15.38
C THR A 8 -16.32 -64.62 -16.11
N THR A 9 -17.53 -64.49 -15.56
CA THR A 9 -18.53 -63.56 -16.04
C THR A 9 -18.19 -62.08 -15.60
N ALA A 10 -18.84 -61.07 -16.20
CA ALA A 10 -18.64 -59.68 -15.87
C ALA A 10 -19.02 -59.35 -14.39
N GLU A 11 -20.05 -60.04 -13.86
CA GLU A 11 -20.47 -59.87 -12.47
C GLU A 11 -19.50 -60.50 -11.46
N GLU A 12 -18.97 -61.70 -11.78
CA GLU A 12 -17.92 -62.37 -10.98
C GLU A 12 -16.64 -61.55 -10.96
N ASN A 13 -16.28 -60.87 -12.06
CA ASN A 13 -15.14 -59.99 -12.15
C ASN A 13 -15.34 -58.70 -11.32
N ALA A 14 -16.54 -58.14 -11.28
CA ALA A 14 -16.87 -56.97 -10.46
C ALA A 14 -16.79 -57.30 -8.97
N THR A 15 -17.33 -58.44 -8.57
CA THR A 15 -17.28 -58.94 -7.19
C THR A 15 -15.83 -59.22 -6.75
N LEU A 16 -15.03 -59.78 -7.62
CA LEU A 16 -13.61 -60.03 -7.33
C LEU A 16 -12.82 -58.73 -7.15
N ARG A 17 -13.12 -57.70 -7.95
CA ARG A 17 -12.49 -56.37 -7.81
C ARG A 17 -12.82 -55.71 -6.49
N SER A 18 -14.07 -55.74 -6.04
CA SER A 18 -14.45 -55.19 -4.74
C SER A 18 -13.77 -55.91 -3.58
N TYR A 19 -13.58 -57.24 -3.70
CA TYR A 19 -12.81 -58.01 -2.71
C TYR A 19 -11.31 -57.66 -2.69
N MET A 20 -10.73 -57.36 -3.87
CA MET A 20 -9.32 -57.02 -4.00
C MET A 20 -9.00 -55.57 -3.54
N GLU A 21 -10.00 -54.73 -3.37
CA GLU A 21 -9.85 -53.39 -2.80
C GLU A 21 -9.70 -53.45 -1.25
N GLU A 22 -10.06 -54.55 -0.58
CA GLU A 22 -9.77 -54.81 0.82
C GLU A 22 -8.36 -55.42 0.95
N GLY A 23 -7.39 -54.67 1.46
CA GLY A 23 -5.95 -54.91 1.42
C GLY A 23 -5.44 -56.30 1.82
N ASP A 24 -6.16 -57.12 2.61
CA ASP A 24 -5.79 -58.49 2.99
C ASP A 24 -6.16 -59.51 1.94
N ALA A 25 -7.22 -59.33 1.19
CA ALA A 25 -7.66 -60.20 0.13
C ALA A 25 -6.72 -60.12 -1.11
N ALA A 26 -6.17 -58.97 -1.39
CA ALA A 26 -5.21 -58.76 -2.46
C ALA A 26 -3.90 -59.52 -2.21
N ARG A 27 -3.40 -59.56 -0.96
CA ARG A 27 -2.20 -60.32 -0.58
C ARG A 27 -2.41 -61.82 -0.70
N ALA A 28 -3.54 -62.32 -0.19
CA ALA A 28 -3.89 -63.75 -0.32
C ALA A 28 -4.05 -64.20 -1.77
N PHE A 29 -4.56 -63.32 -2.66
CA PHE A 29 -4.67 -63.57 -4.07
C PHE A 29 -3.30 -63.59 -4.77
N ASP A 30 -2.41 -62.67 -4.44
CA ASP A 30 -1.04 -62.62 -4.98
C ASP A 30 -0.22 -63.85 -4.55
N GLU A 31 -0.36 -64.30 -3.31
CA GLU A 31 0.32 -65.50 -2.80
C GLU A 31 -0.18 -66.77 -3.50
N TYR A 32 -1.51 -66.90 -3.63
CA TYR A 32 -2.12 -67.99 -4.35
C TYR A 32 -1.75 -67.99 -5.87
N ALA A 33 -1.76 -66.85 -6.49
CA ALA A 33 -1.40 -66.70 -7.88
C ALA A 33 0.08 -67.03 -8.12
N SER A 34 0.97 -66.57 -7.22
CA SER A 34 2.41 -66.83 -7.31
C SER A 34 2.74 -68.35 -7.17
N GLU A 35 2.07 -69.05 -6.24
CA GLU A 35 2.21 -70.46 -6.05
C GLU A 35 1.74 -71.28 -7.29
N LYS A 36 0.61 -70.88 -7.89
CA LYS A 36 0.12 -71.49 -9.13
C LYS A 36 1.01 -71.19 -10.32
N TRP A 37 1.61 -69.99 -10.40
CA TRP A 37 2.60 -69.68 -11.46
C TRP A 37 3.89 -70.48 -11.33
N GLN A 38 4.38 -70.76 -10.12
CA GLN A 38 5.56 -71.56 -9.87
C GLN A 38 5.33 -73.09 -10.21
N ASN A 39 4.09 -73.56 -9.99
CA ASN A 39 3.71 -74.95 -10.21
C ASN A 39 3.13 -75.21 -11.60
N ALA A 40 2.82 -74.22 -12.40
CA ALA A 40 2.41 -74.34 -13.79
C ALA A 40 3.66 -74.59 -14.66
N GLY A 41 4.03 -75.82 -14.79
CA GLY A 41 5.14 -76.30 -15.66
C GLY A 41 4.99 -75.69 -17.05
N THR A 42 6.03 -75.08 -17.44
CA THR A 42 6.46 -74.50 -18.69
C THR A 42 5.81 -75.13 -19.93
N GLU A 43 5.03 -74.30 -20.60
CA GLU A 43 4.89 -74.09 -22.06
C GLU A 43 3.48 -73.56 -22.36
N MET A 44 3.35 -72.28 -22.44
CA MET A 44 2.16 -71.66 -23.03
C MET A 44 2.15 -71.98 -24.52
N PRO A 45 1.06 -72.55 -25.09
CA PRO A 45 0.92 -72.76 -26.53
C PRO A 45 1.14 -71.41 -27.26
N ALA A 46 1.93 -71.45 -28.35
CA ALA A 46 2.40 -70.28 -29.09
C ALA A 46 1.28 -69.32 -29.51
N GLY A 47 0.04 -69.75 -29.69
CA GLY A 47 -1.10 -68.91 -30.01
C GLY A 47 -1.73 -68.14 -28.82
N GLN A 48 -1.44 -68.58 -27.58
CA GLN A 48 -2.02 -67.95 -26.39
C GLN A 48 -1.22 -66.71 -25.96
N LYS A 49 0.10 -66.72 -26.16
CA LYS A 49 0.99 -65.57 -25.97
C LYS A 49 0.57 -64.35 -26.81
N ASP A 50 0.25 -64.59 -28.08
CA ASP A 50 -0.15 -63.49 -28.97
C ASP A 50 -1.56 -62.96 -28.69
N ARG A 51 -2.47 -63.76 -28.19
CA ARG A 51 -3.80 -63.31 -27.74
C ARG A 51 -3.71 -62.46 -26.48
N ILE A 52 -2.89 -62.81 -25.48
CA ILE A 52 -2.66 -62.07 -24.27
C ILE A 52 -1.94 -60.74 -24.59
N ARG A 53 -0.91 -60.80 -25.45
CA ARG A 53 -0.19 -59.62 -25.91
C ARG A 53 -1.09 -58.63 -26.65
N LYS A 54 -1.97 -59.09 -27.54
CA LYS A 54 -2.96 -58.28 -28.22
C LYS A 54 -4.00 -57.65 -27.24
N LYS A 55 -4.49 -58.44 -26.26
CA LYS A 55 -5.41 -57.95 -25.25
C LYS A 55 -4.75 -56.90 -24.31
N LEU A 56 -3.51 -57.12 -23.88
CA LEU A 56 -2.73 -56.19 -23.11
C LEU A 56 -2.45 -54.91 -23.91
N LEU A 57 -2.03 -55.00 -25.15
CA LEU A 57 -1.74 -53.86 -26.02
C LEU A 57 -3.03 -53.12 -26.44
N SER A 58 -4.18 -53.79 -26.54
CA SER A 58 -5.45 -53.09 -26.79
C SER A 58 -6.02 -52.41 -25.54
N GLY A 59 -5.71 -52.91 -24.34
CA GLY A 59 -6.06 -52.27 -23.08
C GLY A 59 -5.22 -51.02 -22.81
N ILE A 60 -4.00 -50.93 -23.36
CA ILE A 60 -3.11 -49.77 -23.25
C ILE A 60 -3.46 -48.69 -24.31
N LYS A 61 -4.30 -49.02 -25.32
CA LYS A 61 -4.78 -48.00 -26.26
C LYS A 61 -5.75 -47.07 -25.61
N ALA A 62 -5.22 -45.88 -25.39
CA ALA A 62 -5.95 -44.64 -25.12
C ALA A 62 -6.43 -44.40 -23.68
N GLN A 63 -5.52 -44.35 -22.74
CA GLN A 63 -5.64 -43.21 -21.86
C GLN A 63 -5.39 -41.96 -22.73
N ARG A 64 -6.45 -41.48 -23.38
CA ARG A 64 -6.43 -40.15 -24.04
C ARG A 64 -6.03 -39.17 -22.97
N ARG A 65 -4.77 -38.71 -23.02
CA ARG A 65 -4.38 -37.49 -22.26
C ARG A 65 -5.43 -36.46 -22.59
N PRO A 66 -6.12 -35.88 -21.60
CA PRO A 66 -7.09 -34.84 -21.88
C PRO A 66 -6.32 -33.77 -22.66
N GLN A 67 -6.66 -33.63 -23.93
CA GLN A 67 -6.19 -32.49 -24.71
C GLN A 67 -6.95 -31.31 -24.15
N PHE A 68 -6.39 -30.67 -23.10
CA PHE A 68 -6.91 -29.41 -22.63
C PHE A 68 -7.02 -28.51 -23.85
N PRO A 69 -8.21 -28.01 -24.18
CA PRO A 69 -8.40 -27.18 -25.35
C PRO A 69 -7.38 -26.02 -25.27
N ARG A 70 -6.75 -25.74 -26.40
CA ARG A 70 -5.75 -24.62 -26.46
C ARG A 70 -6.24 -23.35 -25.80
N ILE A 71 -7.55 -23.08 -25.83
CA ILE A 71 -8.23 -22.00 -25.15
C ILE A 71 -7.96 -21.99 -23.63
N LEU A 72 -7.99 -23.13 -22.94
CA LEU A 72 -7.76 -23.24 -21.51
C LEU A 72 -6.29 -22.90 -21.12
N ARG A 73 -5.35 -23.09 -22.02
CA ARG A 73 -3.94 -22.69 -21.81
C ARG A 73 -3.76 -21.16 -21.88
N TRP A 74 -4.53 -20.50 -22.75
CA TRP A 74 -4.51 -19.02 -22.86
C TRP A 74 -5.23 -18.36 -21.69
N THR A 75 -6.31 -18.94 -21.17
CA THR A 75 -7.02 -18.42 -19.99
C THR A 75 -6.18 -18.56 -18.72
N ALA A 76 -5.44 -19.66 -18.56
CA ALA A 76 -4.52 -19.82 -17.44
C ALA A 76 -3.37 -18.78 -17.48
N ALA A 77 -2.80 -18.51 -18.65
CA ALA A 77 -1.77 -17.49 -18.81
C ALA A 77 -2.31 -16.08 -18.49
N ALA A 78 -3.53 -15.76 -18.98
CA ALA A 78 -4.19 -14.49 -18.68
C ALA A 78 -4.48 -14.30 -17.18
N ALA A 79 -4.89 -15.38 -16.48
CA ALA A 79 -5.13 -15.34 -15.04
C ALA A 79 -3.82 -15.09 -14.26
N ILE A 80 -2.71 -15.72 -14.63
CA ILE A 80 -1.40 -15.49 -14.00
C ILE A 80 -0.94 -14.05 -14.20
N ILE A 81 -1.10 -13.50 -15.42
CA ILE A 81 -0.75 -12.10 -15.71
C ILE A 81 -1.64 -11.15 -14.89
N ALA A 82 -2.95 -11.41 -14.81
CA ALA A 82 -3.86 -10.59 -14.02
C ALA A 82 -3.51 -10.61 -12.53
N VAL A 83 -3.16 -11.79 -11.97
CA VAL A 83 -2.69 -11.91 -10.57
C VAL A 83 -1.35 -11.20 -10.38
N ALA A 84 -0.40 -11.31 -11.32
CA ALA A 84 0.88 -10.62 -11.24
C ALA A 84 0.71 -9.10 -11.30
N LEU A 85 -0.17 -8.60 -12.17
CA LEU A 85 -0.47 -7.17 -12.29
C LEU A 85 -1.20 -6.64 -11.04
N THR A 86 -2.17 -7.39 -10.50
CA THR A 86 -2.89 -6.99 -9.29
C THR A 86 -1.97 -7.04 -8.06
N THR A 87 -1.18 -8.09 -7.88
CA THR A 87 -0.18 -8.15 -6.79
C THR A 87 0.89 -7.07 -6.94
N GLY A 88 1.39 -6.81 -8.16
CA GLY A 88 2.33 -5.72 -8.43
C GLY A 88 1.73 -4.35 -8.13
N TYR A 89 0.47 -4.11 -8.50
CA TYR A 89 -0.25 -2.87 -8.20
C TYR A 89 -0.46 -2.67 -6.69
N PHE A 90 -0.86 -3.70 -5.96
CA PHE A 90 -1.04 -3.61 -4.50
C PHE A 90 0.28 -3.60 -3.73
N ALA A 91 1.31 -4.30 -4.21
CA ALA A 91 2.64 -4.25 -3.61
C ALA A 91 3.35 -2.90 -3.85
N GLY A 92 3.05 -2.22 -4.97
CA GLY A 92 3.55 -0.87 -5.27
C GLY A 92 2.88 0.23 -4.44
N LYS A 93 1.69 -0.03 -3.88
CA LYS A 93 1.09 0.80 -2.84
C LYS A 93 1.62 0.32 -1.50
N GLY A 94 2.82 0.80 -1.13
CA GLY A 94 3.31 0.64 0.24
C GLY A 94 2.25 1.09 1.25
N PRO A 95 2.29 0.62 2.50
CA PRO A 95 1.39 1.12 3.53
C PRO A 95 1.52 2.64 3.56
N GLU A 96 0.40 3.37 3.41
CA GLU A 96 0.37 4.82 3.64
C GLU A 96 0.96 5.03 5.04
N ALA A 97 2.16 5.63 5.09
CA ALA A 97 2.80 5.95 6.35
C ALA A 97 1.80 6.81 7.14
N GLN A 98 1.38 6.33 8.30
CA GLN A 98 0.51 7.10 9.17
C GLN A 98 1.26 8.38 9.53
N VAL A 99 0.79 9.50 9.00
CA VAL A 99 1.36 10.81 9.29
C VAL A 99 0.85 11.23 10.66
N ASN A 100 1.72 11.14 11.67
CA ASN A 100 1.42 11.67 12.99
C ASN A 100 1.48 13.20 12.94
N VAL A 101 0.67 13.88 13.74
CA VAL A 101 0.66 15.33 13.87
C VAL A 101 1.23 15.70 15.24
N PHE A 102 2.24 16.55 15.26
CA PHE A 102 2.77 17.17 16.46
C PHE A 102 2.08 18.49 16.70
N GLU A 103 1.73 18.77 17.95
CA GLU A 103 1.10 20.02 18.36
C GLU A 103 1.90 20.66 19.49
N CYS A 104 2.20 21.96 19.34
CA CYS A 104 2.84 22.78 20.34
C CYS A 104 1.87 23.89 20.76
N ILE A 105 1.63 24.06 22.06
CA ILE A 105 0.65 24.99 22.59
C ILE A 105 1.34 25.92 23.58
N ALA A 106 1.09 27.22 23.43
CA ALA A 106 1.37 28.23 24.45
C ALA A 106 0.07 28.53 25.22
N ALA A 107 0.04 28.22 26.50
CA ALA A 107 -1.14 28.49 27.34
C ALA A 107 -1.45 29.99 27.45
N ASN A 108 -2.67 30.32 27.85
CA ASN A 108 -3.04 31.71 28.08
C ASN A 108 -2.12 32.39 29.10
N GLY A 109 -1.61 33.56 28.74
CA GLY A 109 -0.68 34.33 29.57
C GLY A 109 0.78 33.86 29.48
N GLN A 110 1.08 32.83 28.70
CA GLN A 110 2.44 32.29 28.53
C GLN A 110 2.91 32.41 27.06
N LYS A 111 4.23 32.52 26.88
CA LYS A 111 4.89 32.40 25.59
C LYS A 111 5.67 31.08 25.54
N SER A 112 5.78 30.47 24.39
CA SER A 112 6.54 29.22 24.21
C SER A 112 7.49 29.35 23.01
N THR A 113 8.69 28.82 23.14
CA THR A 113 9.64 28.75 22.02
C THR A 113 9.85 27.30 21.61
N VAL A 114 9.71 27.04 20.32
CA VAL A 114 9.87 25.71 19.71
C VAL A 114 10.91 25.80 18.62
N THR A 115 11.80 24.81 18.55
CA THR A 115 12.71 24.63 17.42
C THR A 115 12.21 23.45 16.59
N LEU A 116 11.88 23.71 15.33
CA LEU A 116 11.42 22.70 14.37
C LEU A 116 12.59 21.84 13.86
N PRO A 117 12.31 20.65 13.26
CA PRO A 117 13.35 19.73 12.76
C PRO A 117 14.29 20.32 11.71
N ASP A 118 13.90 21.37 11.00
CA ASP A 118 14.72 22.09 10.02
C ASP A 118 15.61 23.20 10.63
N GLY A 119 15.56 23.38 11.96
CA GLY A 119 16.27 24.44 12.68
C GLY A 119 15.52 25.75 12.76
N THR A 120 14.31 25.86 12.16
CA THR A 120 13.44 27.05 12.29
C THR A 120 13.02 27.25 13.74
N LYS A 121 13.18 28.48 14.25
CA LYS A 121 12.72 28.87 15.59
C LYS A 121 11.36 29.55 15.49
N VAL A 122 10.44 29.12 16.33
CA VAL A 122 9.09 29.66 16.42
C VAL A 122 8.82 30.10 17.85
N MET A 123 8.47 31.37 18.03
CA MET A 123 8.04 31.94 19.31
C MET A 123 6.53 32.12 19.28
N LEU A 124 5.82 31.22 19.95
CA LEU A 124 4.36 31.25 20.09
C LEU A 124 3.97 32.30 21.15
N ASN A 125 3.05 33.17 20.81
CA ASN A 125 2.46 34.11 21.77
C ASN A 125 1.33 33.41 22.57
N SER A 126 0.85 34.12 23.61
CA SER A 126 -0.21 33.60 24.50
C SER A 126 -1.44 33.09 23.78
N GLY A 127 -1.95 31.92 24.17
CA GLY A 127 -3.13 31.28 23.60
C GLY A 127 -2.97 30.82 22.16
N SER A 128 -1.74 30.56 21.73
CA SER A 128 -1.44 30.13 20.36
C SER A 128 -1.09 28.66 20.28
N SER A 129 -1.37 28.05 19.14
CA SER A 129 -0.95 26.67 18.86
C SER A 129 -0.39 26.54 17.44
N LEU A 130 0.59 25.65 17.31
CA LEU A 130 1.27 25.30 16.07
C LEU A 130 1.20 23.80 15.89
N ARG A 131 0.85 23.36 14.67
CA ARG A 131 0.82 21.94 14.28
C ARG A 131 1.70 21.69 13.06
N TYR A 132 2.39 20.55 13.04
CA TYR A 132 3.13 20.08 11.89
C TYR A 132 3.12 18.56 11.82
N ALA A 133 3.28 18.02 10.62
CA ALA A 133 3.23 16.59 10.35
C ALA A 133 4.57 15.90 10.64
N SER A 134 4.56 14.58 10.90
CA SER A 134 5.78 13.79 11.16
C SER A 134 6.71 13.69 9.94
N ASP A 135 6.20 13.96 8.73
CA ASP A 135 6.97 14.04 7.49
C ASP A 135 7.46 15.47 7.17
N TYR A 136 7.33 16.41 8.13
CA TYR A 136 7.90 17.73 8.04
C TYR A 136 9.41 17.69 7.77
N ASN A 137 9.88 18.57 6.89
CA ASN A 137 11.27 18.65 6.40
C ASN A 137 11.75 17.42 5.59
N VAL A 138 10.86 16.46 5.29
CA VAL A 138 11.13 15.33 4.38
C VAL A 138 10.48 15.58 3.03
N LYS A 139 9.17 15.90 3.02
CA LYS A 139 8.39 16.17 1.82
C LYS A 139 8.00 17.63 1.67
N ASN A 140 7.79 18.30 2.77
CA ASN A 140 7.35 19.70 2.83
C ASN A 140 7.80 20.35 4.14
N ARG A 141 7.70 21.68 4.23
CA ARG A 141 7.89 22.45 5.45
C ARG A 141 6.61 23.23 5.79
N GLY A 142 5.48 22.52 5.78
CA GLY A 142 4.16 23.09 6.08
C GLY A 142 3.83 22.99 7.56
N ILE A 143 3.31 24.08 8.11
CA ILE A 143 2.78 24.15 9.47
C ILE A 143 1.41 24.82 9.48
N GLU A 144 0.60 24.52 10.50
CA GLU A 144 -0.65 25.20 10.78
C GLU A 144 -0.49 26.06 12.03
N LEU A 145 -0.93 27.32 11.95
CA LEU A 145 -0.91 28.26 13.06
C LEU A 145 -2.34 28.69 13.43
N ASN A 146 -2.64 28.65 14.73
CA ASN A 146 -3.78 29.32 15.33
C ASN A 146 -3.28 30.24 16.44
N GLY A 147 -3.59 31.53 16.37
CA GLY A 147 -3.06 32.53 17.27
C GLY A 147 -1.93 33.34 16.64
N GLU A 148 -0.92 33.70 17.41
CA GLU A 148 0.19 34.56 16.96
C GLU A 148 1.54 33.88 17.20
N ALA A 149 2.42 33.95 16.19
CA ALA A 149 3.78 33.47 16.31
C ALA A 149 4.77 34.32 15.51
N TYR A 150 5.96 34.48 16.08
CA TYR A 150 7.11 35.00 15.38
C TYR A 150 8.01 33.87 14.92
N PHE A 151 8.49 33.96 13.67
CA PHE A 151 9.26 32.95 12.99
C PHE A 151 10.65 33.45 12.61
N GLU A 152 11.68 32.67 12.93
CA GLU A 152 13.02 32.79 12.37
C GLU A 152 13.27 31.54 11.53
N VAL A 153 12.93 31.62 10.24
CA VAL A 153 12.94 30.45 9.35
C VAL A 153 14.35 30.15 8.85
N ALA A 154 14.78 28.91 9.02
CA ALA A 154 16.00 28.39 8.43
C ALA A 154 15.94 28.49 6.90
N ARG A 155 16.99 29.08 6.28
CA ARG A 155 17.03 29.29 4.82
C ARG A 155 17.09 27.96 4.09
N ASN A 156 16.16 27.75 3.17
CA ASN A 156 16.13 26.63 2.23
C ASN A 156 15.38 27.09 0.98
N GLU A 157 16.09 27.11 -0.16
CA GLU A 157 15.54 27.55 -1.44
C GLU A 157 14.84 26.44 -2.21
N GLU A 158 15.08 25.17 -1.85
CA GLU A 158 14.49 24.01 -2.53
C GLU A 158 13.08 23.70 -1.99
N ILE A 159 12.89 23.81 -0.68
CA ILE A 159 11.62 23.49 -0.02
C ILE A 159 11.13 24.74 0.72
N PRO A 160 10.08 25.43 0.22
CA PRO A 160 9.54 26.61 0.89
C PRO A 160 8.93 26.25 2.25
N PHE A 161 9.06 27.17 3.22
CA PHE A 161 8.36 27.09 4.49
C PHE A 161 6.99 27.74 4.35
N ILE A 162 5.94 27.01 4.73
CA ILE A 162 4.55 27.43 4.54
C ILE A 162 3.82 27.48 5.86
N VAL A 163 3.35 28.66 6.27
CA VAL A 163 2.44 28.86 7.40
C VAL A 163 1.00 28.91 6.89
N SER A 164 0.20 27.92 7.22
CA SER A 164 -1.25 27.92 7.00
C SER A 164 -1.95 28.55 8.20
N ALA A 165 -2.43 29.77 8.03
CA ALA A 165 -3.16 30.53 9.04
C ALA A 165 -4.62 30.71 8.56
N LYS A 166 -5.42 29.65 8.72
CA LYS A 166 -6.82 29.58 8.26
C LYS A 166 -6.97 29.85 6.75
N GLN A 167 -7.50 31.01 6.37
CA GLN A 167 -7.73 31.40 4.97
C GLN A 167 -6.48 31.95 4.27
N MET A 168 -5.45 32.34 5.04
CA MET A 168 -4.21 32.88 4.48
C MET A 168 -3.06 31.89 4.62
N LYS A 169 -2.29 31.72 3.55
CA LYS A 169 -1.01 31.02 3.55
C LYS A 169 0.12 32.01 3.40
N VAL A 170 1.18 31.80 4.14
CA VAL A 170 2.41 32.60 4.09
C VAL A 170 3.55 31.69 3.67
N GLU A 171 4.16 32.00 2.55
CA GLU A 171 5.27 31.22 1.95
C GLU A 171 6.56 32.01 2.00
N VAL A 172 7.64 31.37 2.50
CA VAL A 172 8.96 31.99 2.65
C VAL A 172 10.08 30.97 2.39
N LEU A 173 11.30 31.46 2.12
CA LEU A 173 12.48 30.62 1.88
C LEU A 173 13.53 30.70 3.01
N GLY A 174 13.50 31.76 3.82
CA GLY A 174 14.43 32.01 4.91
C GLY A 174 14.26 33.46 5.36
N THR A 175 13.38 33.69 6.31
CA THR A 175 12.74 34.99 6.56
C THR A 175 12.42 35.11 8.04
N LYS A 176 12.51 36.33 8.57
CA LYS A 176 12.02 36.68 9.92
C LYS A 176 10.73 37.45 9.77
N PHE A 177 9.64 36.93 10.33
CA PHE A 177 8.31 37.52 10.20
C PHE A 177 7.39 37.13 11.36
N ASN A 178 6.32 37.89 11.56
CA ASN A 178 5.27 37.59 12.52
C ASN A 178 3.96 37.30 11.78
N VAL A 179 3.20 36.32 12.26
CA VAL A 179 1.82 36.05 11.80
C VAL A 179 0.89 36.06 12.98
N ARG A 180 -0.18 36.89 12.87
CA ARG A 180 -1.26 36.99 13.84
C ARG A 180 -2.58 36.57 13.22
N ALA A 181 -3.15 35.49 13.71
CA ALA A 181 -4.31 34.80 13.15
C ALA A 181 -5.22 34.23 14.25
N TYR A 182 -5.50 34.98 15.30
CA TYR A 182 -6.45 34.58 16.35
C TYR A 182 -7.84 34.38 15.77
N SER A 183 -8.55 33.33 16.24
CA SER A 183 -9.91 33.03 15.77
C SER A 183 -10.93 34.11 16.14
N SER A 184 -10.68 34.85 17.22
CA SER A 184 -11.51 35.95 17.71
C SER A 184 -11.33 37.25 16.93
N GLU A 185 -10.29 37.36 16.09
CA GLU A 185 -10.00 38.56 15.35
C GLU A 185 -10.52 38.53 13.92
N PRO A 186 -11.00 39.63 13.38
CA PRO A 186 -11.55 39.70 12.02
C PRO A 186 -10.47 39.67 10.95
N GLU A 187 -9.23 40.01 11.29
CA GLU A 187 -8.11 40.08 10.34
C GLU A 187 -7.03 39.03 10.64
N ILE A 188 -6.37 38.55 9.59
CA ILE A 188 -5.10 37.84 9.67
C ILE A 188 -4.03 38.84 9.21
N VAL A 189 -2.96 38.96 9.98
CA VAL A 189 -1.88 39.91 9.69
C VAL A 189 -0.55 39.15 9.60
N ALA A 190 0.21 39.35 8.52
CA ALA A 190 1.59 38.94 8.44
C ALA A 190 2.50 40.13 8.26
N THR A 191 3.46 40.31 9.17
CA THR A 191 4.39 41.44 9.22
C THR A 191 5.79 40.95 8.95
N LEU A 192 6.48 41.56 8.00
CA LEU A 192 7.83 41.13 7.59
C LEU A 192 8.90 41.98 8.29
N VAL A 193 9.88 41.31 8.89
CA VAL A 193 11.05 41.92 9.53
C VAL A 193 12.28 41.83 8.61
N GLU A 194 12.59 40.65 8.08
CA GLU A 194 13.79 40.42 7.25
C GLU A 194 13.47 39.35 6.16
N GLY A 195 13.92 39.60 4.94
CA GLY A 195 13.75 38.67 3.81
C GLY A 195 12.60 39.04 2.87
N SER A 196 11.76 38.08 2.50
CA SER A 196 10.60 38.25 1.63
C SER A 196 9.49 37.29 2.04
N VAL A 197 8.26 37.78 2.04
CA VAL A 197 7.05 37.00 2.32
C VAL A 197 6.13 37.03 1.12
N LYS A 198 5.63 35.88 0.71
CA LYS A 198 4.52 35.72 -0.25
C LYS A 198 3.28 35.28 0.53
N ALA A 199 2.29 36.16 0.61
CA ALA A 199 1.00 35.88 1.22
C ALA A 199 0.00 35.48 0.14
N ILE A 200 -0.80 34.44 0.40
CA ILE A 200 -1.77 33.87 -0.53
C ILE A 200 -3.10 33.70 0.20
N ALA A 201 -4.18 34.28 -0.33
CA ALA A 201 -5.53 34.11 0.18
C ALA A 201 -6.55 34.25 -0.96
N ASP A 202 -7.57 33.37 -1.02
CA ASP A 202 -8.65 33.41 -2.03
C ASP A 202 -8.16 33.51 -3.48
N GLY A 203 -7.03 32.82 -3.79
CA GLY A 203 -6.42 32.84 -5.13
C GLY A 203 -5.67 34.12 -5.47
N LYS A 204 -5.60 35.10 -4.57
CA LYS A 204 -4.79 36.31 -4.71
C LYS A 204 -3.44 36.13 -4.03
N GLU A 205 -2.41 36.69 -4.63
CA GLU A 205 -1.05 36.66 -4.09
C GLU A 205 -0.53 38.08 -3.87
N MET A 206 0.23 38.26 -2.79
CA MET A 206 0.85 39.53 -2.47
C MET A 206 2.24 39.31 -1.86
N ILE A 207 3.24 39.97 -2.43
CA ILE A 207 4.61 39.93 -1.93
C ILE A 207 4.88 41.19 -1.12
N ILE A 208 5.39 41.01 0.11
CA ILE A 208 5.79 42.11 0.99
C ILE A 208 7.30 42.11 1.22
N LYS A 209 7.83 43.31 1.47
CA LYS A 209 9.23 43.63 1.76
C LYS A 209 9.39 43.96 3.25
N PRO A 210 10.63 44.00 3.77
CA PRO A 210 10.86 44.43 5.14
C PRO A 210 10.17 45.76 5.47
N ALA A 211 9.63 45.85 6.68
CA ALA A 211 8.80 46.94 7.18
C ALA A 211 7.41 47.07 6.50
N GLU A 212 6.98 46.08 5.74
CA GLU A 212 5.61 45.98 5.23
C GLU A 212 4.83 44.88 5.96
N GLU A 213 3.52 45.02 5.97
CA GLU A 213 2.58 43.99 6.44
C GLU A 213 1.48 43.75 5.42
N VAL A 214 0.97 42.53 5.39
CA VAL A 214 -0.25 42.17 4.67
C VAL A 214 -1.35 41.87 5.68
N ARG A 215 -2.54 42.46 5.45
CA ARG A 215 -3.77 42.21 6.21
C ARG A 215 -4.80 41.55 5.32
N TYR A 216 -5.37 40.48 5.79
CA TYR A 216 -6.50 39.79 5.17
C TYR A 216 -7.73 39.89 6.06
N ASP A 217 -8.78 40.62 5.62
CA ASP A 217 -10.06 40.71 6.31
C ASP A 217 -10.93 39.50 5.97
N ARG A 218 -11.23 38.66 6.98
CA ARG A 218 -12.01 37.45 6.85
C ARG A 218 -13.48 37.66 6.48
N ARG A 219 -14.02 38.84 6.70
CA ARG A 219 -15.44 39.15 6.48
C ARG A 219 -15.75 39.43 5.02
N ASN A 220 -14.81 40.02 4.30
CA ASN A 220 -14.99 40.45 2.91
C ASN A 220 -13.97 39.85 1.94
N GLY A 221 -12.98 39.08 2.43
CA GLY A 221 -11.93 38.49 1.59
C GLY A 221 -10.96 39.52 0.99
N GLU A 222 -10.89 40.70 1.58
CA GLU A 222 -9.99 41.74 1.09
C GLU A 222 -8.58 41.57 1.65
N MET A 223 -7.59 41.58 0.77
CA MET A 223 -6.18 41.52 1.11
C MET A 223 -5.52 42.87 0.78
N ARG A 224 -4.88 43.49 1.76
CA ARG A 224 -4.25 44.81 1.64
C ARG A 224 -2.81 44.77 2.11
N LYS A 225 -1.93 45.52 1.42
CA LYS A 225 -0.56 45.75 1.80
C LYS A 225 -0.43 47.13 2.41
N LEU A 226 0.23 47.21 3.56
CA LEU A 226 0.43 48.41 4.34
C LEU A 226 1.87 48.49 4.82
N GLU A 227 2.34 49.70 5.20
CA GLU A 227 3.56 49.83 5.98
C GLU A 227 3.34 49.30 7.41
N ALA A 228 4.26 48.50 7.88
CA ALA A 228 4.18 47.95 9.22
C ALA A 228 4.34 49.06 10.23
N PRO A 229 3.49 49.16 11.27
CA PRO A 229 3.69 50.11 12.35
C PRO A 229 5.04 49.82 13.00
N ASN A 230 5.79 50.88 13.30
CA ASN A 230 7.11 50.78 13.91
C ASN A 230 7.00 50.16 15.32
N ARG A 231 6.94 48.84 15.38
CA ARG A 231 6.92 48.05 16.62
C ARG A 231 8.33 47.59 16.92
N SER A 232 9.07 48.41 17.65
CA SER A 232 10.41 48.09 18.13
C SER A 232 10.44 46.98 19.20
N HIS A 233 9.34 46.30 19.48
CA HIS A 233 9.24 45.27 20.52
C HIS A 233 8.28 44.14 20.05
N LEU A 234 8.81 43.15 19.38
CA LEU A 234 8.23 41.79 19.29
C LEU A 234 8.95 40.86 20.23
#